data_cc6e5f090828c59e1b1bfc3384ef4be9
#
_entry.id   cc6e5f090828c59e1b1bfc3384ef4be9
#
_cell.length_a   1.000
_cell.length_b   1.000
_cell.length_c   1.000
_cell.angle_alpha   90.00
_cell.angle_beta   90.00
_cell.angle_gamma   90.00
#
_symmetry.space_group_name_H-M   'P 1'
#
loop_
_entity.id
_entity.type
_entity.pdbx_description
1 polymer ?
#
loop_
_entity_poly.entity_id
_entity_poly.type
_entity_poly.pdbx_seq_one_letter_code
_entity_poly.pdbx_strand_id
1 'polypeptide(L)'
;MAEQYTNIKVEKKENSEVEITGEITVEASKKFRTKALKEIGESITIPGFRKGHVPEKIIVEKVGEPYVLEEAAELALKDIAPEVVESNVPDYIGRPQIQITKLAPENPIGFKIIVATLPEVKLPDYKKIAKSESGKKDEPVEVSDKELEDVITEVRKQRAHHAFHQANTDAGHDHTEEDVAAHMPEFNDEFVKTLGAFESVEDFKTKARENMKKEKEHKNIEKKRGGLLEKLVSETEIKLPQVIIDDELNRMFNQFESDITGMGLKVEDYLKHIKKTPEDLRKDWLPDAEKRAKLNLILGKIAKEENITADKDAVEVEVKNLIERFKDVDPIRIQAYVEHSLTIEKVIQFLEAQK
;
A
#
# COMPACT_ATOMS: atom_id res chain seq x y z
N MET A 1 -30.33 10.18 30.67
CA MET A 1 -29.99 11.21 29.65
C MET A 1 -30.94 10.99 28.50
N ALA A 2 -31.54 12.04 27.91
CA ALA A 2 -32.40 11.86 26.74
C ALA A 2 -31.53 11.27 25.59
N GLU A 3 -32.06 10.24 24.92
CA GLU A 3 -31.40 9.64 23.78
C GLU A 3 -31.15 10.70 22.71
N GLN A 4 -29.91 10.86 22.28
CA GLN A 4 -29.53 11.87 21.27
C GLN A 4 -29.98 11.46 19.87
N TYR A 5 -30.15 10.16 19.63
CA TYR A 5 -30.52 9.58 18.35
C TYR A 5 -31.56 8.46 18.51
N THR A 6 -32.27 8.17 17.43
CA THR A 6 -33.34 7.15 17.36
C THR A 6 -33.34 6.48 15.98
N ASN A 7 -34.21 5.49 15.85
CA ASN A 7 -34.49 4.81 14.56
C ASN A 7 -33.24 4.21 13.90
N ILE A 8 -32.30 3.70 14.70
CA ILE A 8 -31.08 3.05 14.16
C ILE A 8 -31.47 1.78 13.44
N LYS A 9 -31.03 1.67 12.19
CA LYS A 9 -31.11 0.46 11.37
C LYS A 9 -29.70 0.14 10.84
N VAL A 10 -29.33 -1.12 10.92
CA VAL A 10 -28.02 -1.61 10.48
C VAL A 10 -28.23 -2.63 9.37
N GLU A 11 -27.68 -2.37 8.20
CA GLU A 11 -27.78 -3.24 7.03
C GLU A 11 -26.39 -3.60 6.52
N LYS A 12 -26.12 -4.91 6.38
CA LYS A 12 -24.91 -5.38 5.70
C LYS A 12 -25.08 -5.21 4.19
N LYS A 13 -24.11 -4.56 3.59
CA LYS A 13 -24.04 -4.36 2.14
C LYS A 13 -23.03 -5.31 1.50
N GLU A 14 -22.93 -5.28 0.19
CA GLU A 14 -21.87 -5.95 -0.54
C GLU A 14 -20.49 -5.36 -0.20
N ASN A 15 -19.43 -6.08 -0.54
CA ASN A 15 -18.03 -5.66 -0.32
C ASN A 15 -17.67 -5.43 1.15
N SER A 16 -18.30 -6.17 2.08
CA SER A 16 -18.03 -6.05 3.53
C SER A 16 -18.23 -4.64 4.08
N GLU A 17 -19.21 -3.93 3.54
CA GLU A 17 -19.68 -2.64 4.05
C GLU A 17 -20.91 -2.83 4.91
N VAL A 18 -21.08 -1.94 5.89
CA VAL A 18 -22.25 -1.87 6.75
C VAL A 18 -22.79 -0.46 6.67
N GLU A 19 -24.06 -0.36 6.33
CA GLU A 19 -24.81 0.91 6.33
C GLU A 19 -25.62 1.03 7.62
N ILE A 20 -25.38 2.12 8.35
CA ILE A 20 -26.13 2.49 9.54
C ILE A 20 -26.94 3.72 9.18
N THR A 21 -28.27 3.61 9.29
CA THR A 21 -29.16 4.77 9.15
C THR A 21 -29.83 5.09 10.48
N GLY A 22 -30.11 6.36 10.70
CA GLY A 22 -30.73 6.80 11.93
C GLY A 22 -31.19 8.25 11.87
N GLU A 23 -31.76 8.72 12.97
CA GLU A 23 -32.26 10.10 13.11
C GLU A 23 -31.73 10.70 14.42
N ILE A 24 -31.18 11.92 14.36
CA ILE A 24 -30.86 12.72 15.53
C ILE A 24 -32.15 13.37 16.01
N THR A 25 -32.45 13.26 17.30
CA THR A 25 -33.70 13.79 17.88
C THR A 25 -33.75 15.31 17.75
N VAL A 26 -35.00 15.84 17.70
CA VAL A 26 -35.24 17.30 17.65
C VAL A 26 -34.59 18.00 18.86
N GLU A 27 -34.66 17.38 20.04
CA GLU A 27 -34.06 17.92 21.25
C GLU A 27 -32.52 18.02 21.16
N ALA A 28 -31.89 17.01 20.65
CA ALA A 28 -30.46 17.03 20.40
C ALA A 28 -30.08 18.05 19.31
N SER A 29 -30.86 18.09 18.22
CA SER A 29 -30.67 19.06 17.13
C SER A 29 -30.72 20.53 17.64
N LYS A 30 -31.65 20.86 18.54
CA LYS A 30 -31.72 22.19 19.15
C LYS A 30 -30.44 22.56 19.92
N LYS A 31 -29.86 21.61 20.65
CA LYS A 31 -28.59 21.85 21.38
C LYS A 31 -27.43 22.12 20.40
N PHE A 32 -27.37 21.35 19.35
CA PHE A 32 -26.31 21.54 18.33
C PHE A 32 -26.52 22.82 17.52
N ARG A 33 -27.77 23.21 17.23
CA ARG A 33 -28.07 24.50 16.60
C ARG A 33 -27.58 25.69 17.45
N THR A 34 -27.71 25.61 18.76
CA THR A 34 -27.16 26.64 19.64
C THR A 34 -25.64 26.69 19.59
N LYS A 35 -24.96 25.55 19.53
CA LYS A 35 -23.49 25.47 19.33
C LYS A 35 -23.09 26.06 17.98
N ALA A 36 -23.77 25.66 16.89
CA ALA A 36 -23.49 26.15 15.53
C ALA A 36 -23.62 27.69 15.46
N LEU A 37 -24.67 28.26 16.00
CA LEU A 37 -24.87 29.72 16.05
C LEU A 37 -23.74 30.42 16.80
N LYS A 38 -23.23 29.84 17.87
CA LYS A 38 -22.06 30.37 18.58
C LYS A 38 -20.78 30.33 17.73
N GLU A 39 -20.49 29.20 17.10
CA GLU A 39 -19.29 29.03 16.25
C GLU A 39 -19.35 29.93 15.02
N ILE A 40 -20.54 30.05 14.37
CA ILE A 40 -20.76 30.97 13.26
C ILE A 40 -20.54 32.40 13.72
N GLY A 41 -21.11 32.79 14.88
CA GLY A 41 -20.96 34.14 15.45
C GLY A 41 -19.52 34.51 15.80
N GLU A 42 -18.66 33.51 16.12
CA GLU A 42 -17.24 33.69 16.34
C GLU A 42 -16.43 33.77 15.03
N SER A 43 -16.91 33.14 13.97
CA SER A 43 -16.21 33.10 12.65
C SER A 43 -16.51 34.34 11.79
N ILE A 44 -17.73 34.87 11.81
CA ILE A 44 -18.18 35.98 10.97
C ILE A 44 -17.93 37.35 11.61
N THR A 45 -17.70 38.35 10.76
CA THR A 45 -17.63 39.76 11.20
C THR A 45 -18.86 40.52 10.70
N ILE A 46 -19.62 41.05 11.62
CA ILE A 46 -20.83 41.85 11.32
C ILE A 46 -20.59 43.28 11.81
N PRO A 47 -20.76 44.31 10.95
CA PRO A 47 -20.60 45.69 11.36
C PRO A 47 -21.53 46.03 12.52
N GLY A 48 -20.98 46.68 13.57
CA GLY A 48 -21.72 47.07 14.78
C GLY A 48 -21.74 46.00 15.88
N PHE A 49 -21.19 44.80 15.67
CA PHE A 49 -21.13 43.75 16.70
C PHE A 49 -19.72 43.26 16.91
N ARG A 50 -19.41 42.93 18.18
CA ARG A 50 -18.15 42.26 18.53
C ARG A 50 -18.28 40.77 18.19
N LYS A 51 -17.21 40.16 17.64
CA LYS A 51 -17.12 38.71 17.36
C LYS A 51 -17.56 37.88 18.57
N GLY A 52 -18.41 36.89 18.38
CA GLY A 52 -18.94 36.02 19.41
C GLY A 52 -20.07 36.64 20.25
N HIS A 53 -20.45 37.89 20.02
CA HIS A 53 -21.54 38.59 20.73
C HIS A 53 -22.64 39.07 19.78
N VAL A 54 -22.81 38.42 18.64
CA VAL A 54 -23.85 38.73 17.66
C VAL A 54 -25.14 38.03 18.08
N PRO A 55 -26.29 38.73 18.15
CA PRO A 55 -27.58 38.10 18.41
C PRO A 55 -27.94 37.06 17.36
N GLU A 56 -28.52 35.94 17.80
CA GLU A 56 -28.90 34.81 16.93
C GLU A 56 -29.68 35.24 15.68
N LYS A 57 -30.70 36.13 15.88
CA LYS A 57 -31.54 36.64 14.79
C LYS A 57 -30.72 37.32 13.68
N ILE A 58 -29.68 38.06 14.06
CA ILE A 58 -28.79 38.76 13.09
C ILE A 58 -27.87 37.78 12.38
N ILE A 59 -27.40 36.72 13.09
CA ILE A 59 -26.62 35.66 12.46
C ILE A 59 -27.46 34.96 11.40
N VAL A 60 -28.65 34.52 11.76
CA VAL A 60 -29.58 33.83 10.85
C VAL A 60 -29.97 34.71 9.65
N GLU A 61 -30.23 35.99 9.87
CA GLU A 61 -30.53 36.94 8.80
C GLU A 61 -29.34 37.10 7.82
N LYS A 62 -28.11 37.01 8.33
CA LYS A 62 -26.89 37.19 7.52
C LYS A 62 -26.52 35.96 6.73
N VAL A 63 -26.55 34.76 7.34
CA VAL A 63 -26.07 33.51 6.73
C VAL A 63 -27.19 32.60 6.18
N GLY A 64 -28.43 32.82 6.65
CA GLY A 64 -29.59 32.00 6.31
C GLY A 64 -29.80 30.81 7.28
N GLU A 65 -31.05 30.46 7.53
CA GLU A 65 -31.40 29.29 8.37
C GLU A 65 -30.87 27.96 7.81
N PRO A 66 -30.89 27.71 6.49
CA PRO A 66 -30.33 26.47 5.93
C PRO A 66 -28.85 26.25 6.30
N TYR A 67 -28.03 27.28 6.25
CA TYR A 67 -26.62 27.20 6.64
C TYR A 67 -26.45 26.87 8.12
N VAL A 68 -27.23 27.50 8.99
CA VAL A 68 -27.19 27.21 10.43
C VAL A 68 -27.60 25.76 10.71
N LEU A 69 -28.58 25.23 9.99
CA LEU A 69 -29.02 23.83 10.13
C LEU A 69 -27.95 22.84 9.64
N GLU A 70 -27.28 23.16 8.55
CA GLU A 70 -26.20 22.34 8.01
C GLU A 70 -25.02 22.25 9.01
N GLU A 71 -24.55 23.38 9.51
CA GLU A 71 -23.50 23.44 10.55
C GLU A 71 -23.93 22.69 11.84
N ALA A 72 -25.20 22.86 12.25
CA ALA A 72 -25.71 22.12 13.40
C ALA A 72 -25.74 20.60 13.19
N ALA A 73 -26.09 20.16 11.98
CA ALA A 73 -26.09 18.75 11.62
C ALA A 73 -24.67 18.17 11.56
N GLU A 74 -23.71 18.92 11.00
CA GLU A 74 -22.30 18.50 10.97
C GLU A 74 -21.73 18.36 12.38
N LEU A 75 -21.97 19.35 13.26
CA LEU A 75 -21.54 19.29 14.66
C LEU A 75 -22.20 18.12 15.42
N ALA A 76 -23.47 17.86 15.16
CA ALA A 76 -24.20 16.76 15.79
C ALA A 76 -23.61 15.40 15.33
N LEU A 77 -23.39 15.24 14.03
CA LEU A 77 -22.84 14.01 13.48
C LEU A 77 -21.39 13.76 13.91
N LYS A 78 -20.60 14.82 14.01
CA LYS A 78 -19.22 14.71 14.53
C LYS A 78 -19.17 14.19 15.96
N ASP A 79 -20.15 14.54 16.79
CA ASP A 79 -20.25 14.15 18.20
C ASP A 79 -20.88 12.74 18.36
N ILE A 80 -21.92 12.44 17.59
CA ILE A 80 -22.76 11.25 17.75
C ILE A 80 -22.24 10.04 16.92
N ALA A 81 -21.71 10.27 15.71
CA ALA A 81 -21.34 9.19 14.81
C ALA A 81 -20.33 8.19 15.40
N PRO A 82 -19.28 8.58 16.15
CA PRO A 82 -18.37 7.62 16.77
C PRO A 82 -19.10 6.65 17.70
N GLU A 83 -19.97 7.14 18.58
CA GLU A 83 -20.75 6.31 19.50
C GLU A 83 -21.69 5.35 18.76
N VAL A 84 -22.38 5.85 17.72
CA VAL A 84 -23.28 5.03 16.88
C VAL A 84 -22.50 3.92 16.19
N VAL A 85 -21.33 4.21 15.63
CA VAL A 85 -20.50 3.22 14.92
C VAL A 85 -19.96 2.20 15.89
N GLU A 86 -19.34 2.62 16.99
CA GLU A 86 -18.75 1.71 17.99
C GLU A 86 -19.79 0.79 18.63
N SER A 87 -21.00 1.30 18.88
CA SER A 87 -22.07 0.50 19.47
C SER A 87 -22.66 -0.54 18.52
N ASN A 88 -22.63 -0.30 17.21
CA ASN A 88 -23.29 -1.16 16.22
C ASN A 88 -22.32 -1.98 15.37
N VAL A 89 -21.09 -1.51 15.13
CA VAL A 89 -20.08 -2.16 14.30
C VAL A 89 -18.69 -1.96 14.94
N PRO A 90 -18.39 -2.60 16.08
CA PRO A 90 -17.14 -2.38 16.83
C PRO A 90 -15.89 -2.75 16.04
N ASP A 91 -16.01 -3.69 15.10
CA ASP A 91 -14.88 -4.19 14.27
C ASP A 91 -14.75 -3.44 12.94
N TYR A 92 -15.24 -2.20 12.86
CA TYR A 92 -15.11 -1.42 11.63
C TYR A 92 -13.65 -1.05 11.33
N ILE A 93 -13.36 -0.86 10.05
CA ILE A 93 -12.05 -0.45 9.55
C ILE A 93 -12.16 0.84 8.75
N GLY A 94 -11.08 1.61 8.73
CA GLY A 94 -11.02 2.88 8.01
C GLY A 94 -11.83 3.99 8.68
N ARG A 95 -12.18 5.00 7.89
CA ARG A 95 -12.99 6.14 8.37
C ARG A 95 -14.44 5.99 7.96
N PRO A 96 -15.41 6.18 8.88
CA PRO A 96 -16.81 6.21 8.53
C PRO A 96 -17.13 7.30 7.49
N GLN A 97 -17.92 6.94 6.47
CA GLN A 97 -18.48 7.91 5.52
C GLN A 97 -19.84 8.33 6.04
N ILE A 98 -20.01 9.63 6.32
CA ILE A 98 -21.21 10.17 6.93
C ILE A 98 -21.94 11.04 5.91
N GLN A 99 -23.26 10.85 5.79
CA GLN A 99 -24.14 11.62 4.90
C GLN A 99 -25.39 12.04 5.64
N ILE A 100 -25.81 13.28 5.45
CA ILE A 100 -27.09 13.79 5.91
C ILE A 100 -28.14 13.39 4.87
N THR A 101 -29.19 12.67 5.30
CA THR A 101 -30.27 12.20 4.43
C THR A 101 -31.54 13.03 4.51
N LYS A 102 -31.72 13.70 5.66
CA LYS A 102 -32.89 14.55 5.90
C LYS A 102 -32.48 15.72 6.78
N LEU A 103 -32.75 16.92 6.33
CA LEU A 103 -32.47 18.16 7.05
C LEU A 103 -33.64 19.15 6.84
N ALA A 104 -34.38 19.40 7.91
CA ALA A 104 -35.48 20.38 7.89
C ALA A 104 -35.66 20.99 9.29
N PRO A 105 -36.05 22.28 9.37
CA PRO A 105 -36.31 22.93 10.64
C PRO A 105 -37.33 22.15 11.48
N GLU A 106 -37.08 22.06 12.80
CA GLU A 106 -37.94 21.40 13.77
C GLU A 106 -38.27 19.92 13.50
N ASN A 107 -37.50 19.27 12.62
CA ASN A 107 -37.57 17.84 12.33
C ASN A 107 -36.33 17.13 12.82
N PRO A 108 -36.38 15.80 13.05
CA PRO A 108 -35.19 14.99 13.27
C PRO A 108 -34.26 15.08 12.06
N ILE A 109 -32.96 15.11 12.33
CA ILE A 109 -31.92 15.09 11.27
C ILE A 109 -31.65 13.63 10.89
N GLY A 110 -32.00 13.26 9.67
CA GLY A 110 -31.71 11.93 9.16
C GLY A 110 -30.24 11.81 8.74
N PHE A 111 -29.60 10.70 9.09
CA PHE A 111 -28.24 10.42 8.70
C PHE A 111 -28.07 8.99 8.16
N LYS A 112 -27.02 8.82 7.40
CA LYS A 112 -26.50 7.54 6.93
C LYS A 112 -25.01 7.50 7.14
N ILE A 113 -24.53 6.43 7.77
CA ILE A 113 -23.12 6.17 8.00
C ILE A 113 -22.77 4.86 7.30
N ILE A 114 -21.74 4.87 6.45
CA ILE A 114 -21.20 3.68 5.83
C ILE A 114 -19.84 3.41 6.44
N VAL A 115 -19.64 2.21 6.96
CA VAL A 115 -18.39 1.71 7.50
C VAL A 115 -17.99 0.43 6.78
N ALA A 116 -16.71 0.20 6.61
CA ALA A 116 -16.19 -1.07 6.14
C ALA A 116 -15.84 -1.99 7.31
N THR A 117 -15.94 -3.29 7.09
CA THR A 117 -15.46 -4.33 8.01
C THR A 117 -14.46 -5.22 7.30
N LEU A 118 -13.66 -5.98 8.07
CA LEU A 118 -12.80 -6.98 7.46
C LEU A 118 -13.64 -8.03 6.72
N PRO A 119 -13.35 -8.30 5.44
CA PRO A 119 -14.09 -9.30 4.69
C PRO A 119 -13.86 -10.70 5.25
N GLU A 120 -14.89 -11.53 5.21
CA GLU A 120 -14.76 -12.94 5.53
C GLU A 120 -13.98 -13.65 4.41
N VAL A 121 -12.83 -14.23 4.77
CA VAL A 121 -11.98 -14.97 3.84
C VAL A 121 -12.31 -16.44 3.94
N LYS A 122 -12.85 -17.00 2.85
CA LYS A 122 -13.03 -18.46 2.69
C LYS A 122 -11.80 -18.99 1.96
N LEU A 123 -10.94 -19.68 2.72
CA LEU A 123 -9.72 -20.25 2.15
C LEU A 123 -10.03 -21.43 1.23
N PRO A 124 -9.36 -21.54 0.07
CA PRO A 124 -9.34 -22.75 -0.72
C PRO A 124 -8.50 -23.84 -0.03
N ASP A 125 -8.38 -25.01 -0.62
CA ASP A 125 -7.42 -26.02 -0.17
C ASP A 125 -5.99 -25.59 -0.49
N TYR A 126 -5.49 -24.61 0.28
CA TYR A 126 -4.17 -24.00 0.09
C TYR A 126 -3.03 -25.00 0.20
N LYS A 127 -3.18 -26.08 1.01
CA LYS A 127 -2.16 -27.13 1.10
C LYS A 127 -2.04 -27.92 -0.19
N LYS A 128 -3.17 -28.22 -0.83
CA LYS A 128 -3.22 -28.90 -2.14
C LYS A 128 -2.65 -28.00 -3.24
N ILE A 129 -2.98 -26.71 -3.22
CA ILE A 129 -2.45 -25.74 -4.17
C ILE A 129 -0.92 -25.67 -4.02
N ALA A 130 -0.43 -25.50 -2.78
CA ALA A 130 1.00 -25.44 -2.46
C ALA A 130 1.75 -26.69 -2.92
N LYS A 131 1.23 -27.88 -2.63
CA LYS A 131 1.78 -29.15 -3.09
C LYS A 131 1.82 -29.25 -4.63
N SER A 132 0.77 -28.80 -5.32
CA SER A 132 0.71 -28.80 -6.78
C SER A 132 1.76 -27.87 -7.40
N GLU A 133 2.00 -26.69 -6.82
CA GLU A 133 2.99 -25.74 -7.34
C GLU A 133 4.43 -26.17 -6.99
N SER A 134 4.67 -26.65 -5.78
CA SER A 134 5.98 -27.19 -5.37
C SER A 134 6.40 -28.40 -6.22
N GLY A 135 5.45 -29.22 -6.64
CA GLY A 135 5.69 -30.39 -7.50
C GLY A 135 5.96 -30.10 -8.98
N LYS A 136 5.85 -28.85 -9.42
CA LYS A 136 6.22 -28.47 -10.79
C LYS A 136 7.71 -28.67 -11.05
N LYS A 137 8.04 -29.15 -12.25
CA LYS A 137 9.43 -29.30 -12.66
C LYS A 137 10.13 -27.94 -12.68
N ASP A 138 11.35 -27.92 -12.15
CA ASP A 138 12.24 -26.78 -12.27
C ASP A 138 12.73 -26.63 -13.70
N GLU A 139 12.98 -25.41 -14.14
CA GLU A 139 13.72 -25.15 -15.34
C GLU A 139 15.18 -25.59 -15.15
N PRO A 140 15.87 -26.01 -16.23
CA PRO A 140 17.25 -26.45 -16.11
C PRO A 140 18.14 -25.38 -15.49
N VAL A 141 18.85 -25.74 -14.42
CA VAL A 141 19.78 -24.83 -13.72
C VAL A 141 21.21 -24.94 -14.24
N GLU A 142 21.47 -25.92 -15.14
CA GLU A 142 22.75 -26.03 -15.77
C GLU A 142 23.03 -24.82 -16.66
N VAL A 143 24.29 -24.36 -16.62
CA VAL A 143 24.75 -23.21 -17.40
C VAL A 143 25.52 -23.76 -18.61
N SER A 144 24.98 -23.56 -19.79
CA SER A 144 25.63 -23.94 -21.04
C SER A 144 26.84 -23.04 -21.32
N ASP A 145 27.80 -23.57 -22.13
CA ASP A 145 28.95 -22.77 -22.53
C ASP A 145 28.55 -21.53 -23.31
N LYS A 146 27.48 -21.61 -24.11
CA LYS A 146 26.94 -20.45 -24.83
C LYS A 146 26.47 -19.35 -23.89
N GLU A 147 25.67 -19.68 -22.85
CA GLU A 147 25.22 -18.70 -21.88
C GLU A 147 26.38 -18.01 -21.14
N LEU A 148 27.42 -18.79 -20.81
CA LEU A 148 28.64 -18.26 -20.21
C LEU A 148 29.38 -17.30 -21.17
N GLU A 149 29.49 -17.66 -22.45
CA GLU A 149 30.10 -16.80 -23.47
C GLU A 149 29.30 -15.51 -23.69
N ASP A 150 27.96 -15.59 -23.68
CA ASP A 150 27.07 -14.43 -23.78
C ASP A 150 27.34 -13.46 -22.62
N VAL A 151 27.43 -13.96 -21.38
CA VAL A 151 27.76 -13.14 -20.19
C VAL A 151 29.16 -12.54 -20.31
N ILE A 152 30.17 -13.32 -20.73
CA ILE A 152 31.54 -12.80 -20.93
C ILE A 152 31.54 -11.69 -21.99
N THR A 153 30.81 -11.88 -23.06
CA THR A 153 30.69 -10.90 -24.14
C THR A 153 30.04 -9.61 -23.64
N GLU A 154 28.98 -9.72 -22.83
CA GLU A 154 28.29 -8.57 -22.27
C GLU A 154 29.20 -7.79 -21.29
N VAL A 155 29.92 -8.48 -20.42
CA VAL A 155 30.91 -7.84 -19.52
C VAL A 155 31.98 -7.10 -20.28
N ARG A 156 32.48 -7.70 -21.37
CA ARG A 156 33.46 -7.04 -22.25
C ARG A 156 32.90 -5.82 -22.95
N LYS A 157 31.65 -5.90 -23.45
CA LYS A 157 30.94 -4.76 -24.05
C LYS A 157 30.75 -3.62 -23.06
N GLN A 158 30.30 -3.90 -21.84
CA GLN A 158 30.15 -2.88 -20.80
C GLN A 158 31.48 -2.17 -20.47
N ARG A 159 32.59 -2.93 -20.42
CA ARG A 159 33.91 -2.34 -20.19
C ARG A 159 34.41 -1.54 -21.39
N ALA A 160 34.16 -2.02 -22.62
CA ALA A 160 34.48 -1.27 -23.83
C ALA A 160 33.70 0.05 -23.89
N HIS A 161 32.42 0.01 -23.57
CA HIS A 161 31.55 1.20 -23.48
C HIS A 161 32.09 2.22 -22.46
N HIS A 162 32.45 1.75 -21.26
CA HIS A 162 33.05 2.60 -20.24
C HIS A 162 34.40 3.20 -20.69
N ALA A 163 35.27 2.40 -21.32
CA ALA A 163 36.54 2.87 -21.85
C ALA A 163 36.37 3.90 -22.97
N PHE A 164 35.39 3.69 -23.85
CA PHE A 164 35.02 4.63 -24.90
C PHE A 164 34.62 6.00 -24.33
N HIS A 165 33.75 6.03 -23.32
CA HIS A 165 33.34 7.28 -22.68
C HIS A 165 34.44 7.96 -21.88
N GLN A 166 35.39 7.20 -21.31
CA GLN A 166 36.57 7.80 -20.66
C GLN A 166 37.53 8.43 -21.69
N ALA A 167 37.63 7.86 -22.85
CA ALA A 167 38.50 8.38 -23.94
C ALA A 167 37.86 9.57 -24.67
N ASN A 168 36.52 9.64 -24.72
CA ASN A 168 35.78 10.61 -25.48
C ASN A 168 34.78 11.35 -24.54
N THR A 169 35.30 12.18 -23.64
CA THR A 169 34.50 12.91 -22.63
C THR A 169 33.44 13.85 -23.21
N ASP A 170 33.59 14.26 -24.49
CA ASP A 170 32.65 15.13 -25.21
C ASP A 170 31.70 14.37 -26.16
N ALA A 171 31.86 13.06 -26.32
CA ALA A 171 30.94 12.24 -27.08
C ALA A 171 29.68 12.03 -26.23
N GLY A 172 28.59 12.69 -26.62
CA GLY A 172 27.26 12.38 -26.11
C GLY A 172 26.91 10.91 -26.35
N HIS A 173 25.68 10.49 -26.05
CA HIS A 173 25.23 9.09 -26.23
C HIS A 173 25.13 8.64 -27.71
N ASP A 174 25.57 9.45 -28.69
CA ASP A 174 25.61 9.14 -30.12
C ASP A 174 26.89 8.37 -30.49
N HIS A 175 26.94 7.07 -30.16
CA HIS A 175 27.99 6.16 -30.62
C HIS A 175 27.35 4.88 -31.18
N THR A 176 27.99 4.31 -32.19
CA THR A 176 27.53 3.07 -32.83
C THR A 176 28.08 1.84 -32.09
N GLU A 177 27.45 0.67 -32.29
CA GLU A 177 27.98 -0.59 -31.75
C GLU A 177 29.39 -0.90 -32.28
N GLU A 178 29.73 -0.41 -33.48
CA GLU A 178 31.08 -0.59 -34.09
C GLU A 178 32.14 0.22 -33.33
N ASP A 179 31.80 1.42 -32.84
CA ASP A 179 32.71 2.25 -32.05
C ASP A 179 33.05 1.58 -30.70
N VAL A 180 32.07 0.95 -30.08
CA VAL A 180 32.26 0.19 -28.84
C VAL A 180 33.06 -1.10 -29.10
N ALA A 181 32.78 -1.79 -30.20
CA ALA A 181 33.47 -3.04 -30.58
C ALA A 181 34.99 -2.83 -30.80
N ALA A 182 35.39 -1.67 -31.32
CA ALA A 182 36.81 -1.32 -31.50
C ALA A 182 37.56 -1.21 -30.16
N HIS A 183 36.88 -0.98 -29.06
CA HIS A 183 37.48 -0.87 -27.72
C HIS A 183 37.28 -2.12 -26.87
N MET A 184 36.79 -3.23 -27.47
CA MET A 184 36.50 -4.44 -26.73
C MET A 184 37.82 -5.10 -26.25
N PRO A 185 38.04 -5.23 -24.93
CA PRO A 185 39.25 -5.82 -24.39
C PRO A 185 39.35 -7.31 -24.70
N GLU A 186 40.58 -7.84 -24.86
CA GLU A 186 40.77 -9.28 -24.92
C GLU A 186 40.37 -9.93 -23.59
N PHE A 187 39.76 -11.10 -23.68
CA PHE A 187 39.38 -11.87 -22.50
C PHE A 187 40.55 -12.72 -22.01
N ASN A 188 41.38 -12.14 -21.18
CA ASN A 188 42.60 -12.75 -20.63
C ASN A 188 42.71 -12.54 -19.12
N ASP A 189 43.73 -13.12 -18.47
CA ASP A 189 43.90 -13.05 -17.02
C ASP A 189 44.11 -11.61 -16.50
N GLU A 190 44.71 -10.73 -17.30
CA GLU A 190 44.86 -9.32 -16.92
C GLU A 190 43.52 -8.61 -16.90
N PHE A 191 42.69 -8.86 -17.91
CA PHE A 191 41.34 -8.27 -17.98
C PHE A 191 40.47 -8.74 -16.82
N VAL A 192 40.39 -10.03 -16.51
CA VAL A 192 39.53 -10.52 -15.44
C VAL A 192 39.93 -10.02 -14.06
N LYS A 193 41.21 -9.75 -13.81
CA LYS A 193 41.70 -9.10 -12.59
C LYS A 193 41.17 -7.68 -12.42
N THR A 194 40.83 -6.99 -13.50
CA THR A 194 40.19 -5.65 -13.44
C THR A 194 38.71 -5.71 -13.09
N LEU A 195 38.08 -6.87 -13.21
CA LEU A 195 36.63 -7.03 -12.91
C LEU A 195 36.35 -7.28 -11.45
N GLY A 196 37.35 -7.67 -10.67
CA GLY A 196 37.19 -7.96 -9.24
C GLY A 196 38.26 -8.93 -8.74
N ALA A 197 37.96 -9.65 -7.67
CA ALA A 197 38.86 -10.63 -7.04
C ALA A 197 38.88 -11.94 -7.82
N PHE A 198 39.36 -11.90 -9.05
CA PHE A 198 39.56 -13.06 -9.92
C PHE A 198 41.06 -13.26 -10.20
N GLU A 199 41.54 -14.49 -10.10
CA GLU A 199 42.95 -14.81 -10.30
C GLU A 199 43.29 -15.11 -11.76
N SER A 200 42.35 -15.72 -12.49
CA SER A 200 42.53 -16.13 -13.89
C SER A 200 41.18 -16.19 -14.63
N VAL A 201 41.25 -16.36 -15.95
CA VAL A 201 40.07 -16.61 -16.80
C VAL A 201 39.27 -17.85 -16.32
N GLU A 202 39.99 -18.92 -15.93
CA GLU A 202 39.36 -20.14 -15.42
C GLU A 202 38.64 -19.91 -14.09
N ASP A 203 39.21 -19.15 -13.17
CA ASP A 203 38.59 -18.76 -11.90
C ASP A 203 37.32 -17.91 -12.14
N PHE A 204 37.41 -16.94 -13.07
CA PHE A 204 36.25 -16.14 -13.49
C PHE A 204 35.14 -17.02 -14.05
N LYS A 205 35.44 -17.90 -15.00
CA LYS A 205 34.45 -18.79 -15.63
C LYS A 205 33.78 -19.69 -14.60
N THR A 206 34.53 -20.22 -13.63
CA THR A 206 34.02 -21.08 -12.58
C THR A 206 33.05 -20.32 -11.68
N LYS A 207 33.48 -19.17 -11.17
CA LYS A 207 32.62 -18.29 -10.30
C LYS A 207 31.40 -17.75 -11.05
N ALA A 208 31.55 -17.38 -12.33
CA ALA A 208 30.45 -16.95 -13.18
C ALA A 208 29.41 -18.06 -13.35
N ARG A 209 29.81 -19.28 -13.66
CA ARG A 209 28.90 -20.44 -13.73
C ARG A 209 28.17 -20.70 -12.42
N GLU A 210 28.88 -20.67 -11.30
CA GLU A 210 28.27 -20.85 -9.97
C GLU A 210 27.23 -19.76 -9.67
N ASN A 211 27.53 -18.50 -9.98
CA ASN A 211 26.60 -17.40 -9.78
C ASN A 211 25.37 -17.50 -10.69
N MET A 212 25.58 -17.80 -11.98
CA MET A 212 24.50 -18.02 -12.93
C MET A 212 23.60 -19.20 -12.52
N LYS A 213 24.21 -20.29 -12.01
CA LYS A 213 23.46 -21.43 -11.48
C LYS A 213 22.59 -21.03 -10.30
N LYS A 214 23.14 -20.32 -9.30
CA LYS A 214 22.40 -19.79 -8.16
C LYS A 214 21.27 -18.85 -8.59
N GLU A 215 21.52 -18.02 -9.60
CA GLU A 215 20.50 -17.13 -10.16
C GLU A 215 19.34 -17.91 -10.81
N LYS A 216 19.64 -18.97 -11.57
CA LYS A 216 18.62 -19.86 -12.15
C LYS A 216 17.83 -20.61 -11.06
N GLU A 217 18.52 -21.10 -10.01
CA GLU A 217 17.86 -21.72 -8.85
C GLU A 217 16.92 -20.74 -8.17
N HIS A 218 17.36 -19.50 -7.96
CA HIS A 218 16.54 -18.44 -7.36
C HIS A 218 15.33 -18.10 -8.24
N LYS A 219 15.53 -17.96 -9.56
CA LYS A 219 14.42 -17.73 -10.51
C LYS A 219 13.38 -18.86 -10.48
N ASN A 220 13.81 -20.11 -10.35
CA ASN A 220 12.88 -21.24 -10.22
C ASN A 220 12.03 -21.15 -8.94
N ILE A 221 12.65 -20.79 -7.81
CA ILE A 221 11.95 -20.58 -6.55
C ILE A 221 10.95 -19.43 -6.69
N GLU A 222 11.39 -18.29 -7.20
CA GLU A 222 10.52 -17.11 -7.40
C GLU A 222 9.34 -17.42 -8.35
N LYS A 223 9.57 -18.17 -9.41
CA LYS A 223 8.53 -18.59 -10.35
C LYS A 223 7.48 -19.48 -9.70
N LYS A 224 7.93 -20.47 -8.90
CA LYS A 224 7.01 -21.33 -8.13
C LYS A 224 6.25 -20.55 -7.08
N ARG A 225 6.93 -19.66 -6.34
CA ARG A 225 6.33 -18.74 -5.38
C ARG A 225 5.25 -17.88 -6.05
N GLY A 226 5.59 -17.24 -7.16
CA GLY A 226 4.63 -16.42 -7.94
C GLY A 226 3.40 -17.23 -8.38
N GLY A 227 3.60 -18.41 -8.93
CA GLY A 227 2.51 -19.30 -9.33
C GLY A 227 1.62 -19.76 -8.18
N LEU A 228 2.22 -20.06 -7.01
CA LEU A 228 1.49 -20.39 -5.79
C LEU A 228 0.61 -19.23 -5.33
N LEU A 229 1.18 -18.03 -5.21
CA LEU A 229 0.48 -16.85 -4.73
C LEU A 229 -0.63 -16.43 -5.71
N GLU A 230 -0.39 -16.51 -7.01
CA GLU A 230 -1.39 -16.23 -8.04
C GLU A 230 -2.58 -17.20 -7.97
N LYS A 231 -2.33 -18.51 -7.77
CA LYS A 231 -3.40 -19.49 -7.59
C LYS A 231 -4.19 -19.27 -6.32
N LEU A 232 -3.54 -18.94 -5.20
CA LEU A 232 -4.25 -18.62 -3.96
C LEU A 232 -5.22 -17.45 -4.17
N VAL A 233 -4.78 -16.41 -4.86
CA VAL A 233 -5.64 -15.25 -5.17
C VAL A 233 -6.78 -15.61 -6.11
N SER A 234 -6.51 -16.40 -7.16
CA SER A 234 -7.51 -16.75 -8.18
C SER A 234 -8.58 -17.75 -7.67
N GLU A 235 -8.21 -18.66 -6.77
CA GLU A 235 -9.11 -19.65 -6.19
C GLU A 235 -9.85 -19.14 -4.93
N THR A 236 -9.57 -17.90 -4.50
CA THR A 236 -10.23 -17.30 -3.34
C THR A 236 -11.18 -16.19 -3.78
N GLU A 237 -12.46 -16.35 -3.46
CA GLU A 237 -13.46 -15.32 -3.69
C GLU A 237 -13.54 -14.40 -2.47
N ILE A 238 -13.07 -13.16 -2.63
CA ILE A 238 -13.17 -12.11 -1.62
C ILE A 238 -13.63 -10.83 -2.32
N LYS A 239 -14.70 -10.22 -1.79
CA LYS A 239 -15.10 -8.87 -2.16
C LYS A 239 -14.44 -7.89 -1.19
N LEU A 240 -13.51 -7.10 -1.69
CA LEU A 240 -12.78 -6.13 -0.87
C LEU A 240 -13.59 -4.83 -0.72
N PRO A 241 -13.68 -4.27 0.49
CA PRO A 241 -14.15 -2.91 0.64
C PRO A 241 -13.13 -1.93 0.06
N GLN A 242 -13.61 -0.81 -0.48
CA GLN A 242 -12.78 0.18 -1.16
C GLN A 242 -11.64 0.70 -0.26
N VAL A 243 -11.87 0.84 1.04
CA VAL A 243 -10.87 1.34 1.99
C VAL A 243 -9.60 0.45 2.04
N ILE A 244 -9.74 -0.87 1.91
CA ILE A 244 -8.58 -1.78 1.89
C ILE A 244 -7.78 -1.60 0.60
N ILE A 245 -8.45 -1.40 -0.53
CA ILE A 245 -7.81 -1.14 -1.82
C ILE A 245 -7.10 0.21 -1.79
N ASP A 246 -7.75 1.24 -1.27
CA ASP A 246 -7.17 2.58 -1.14
C ASP A 246 -5.95 2.59 -0.21
N ASP A 247 -5.98 1.84 0.89
CA ASP A 247 -4.84 1.70 1.79
C ASP A 247 -3.66 0.99 1.10
N GLU A 248 -3.93 0.00 0.26
CA GLU A 248 -2.87 -0.66 -0.52
C GLU A 248 -2.30 0.27 -1.59
N LEU A 249 -3.15 1.00 -2.31
CA LEU A 249 -2.72 2.03 -3.26
C LEU A 249 -1.86 3.11 -2.59
N ASN A 250 -2.22 3.53 -1.38
CA ASN A 250 -1.41 4.49 -0.61
C ASN A 250 -0.05 3.90 -0.25
N ARG A 251 0.02 2.63 0.16
CA ARG A 251 1.31 1.95 0.42
C ARG A 251 2.17 1.86 -0.83
N MET A 252 1.57 1.48 -1.96
CA MET A 252 2.29 1.41 -3.25
C MET A 252 2.81 2.80 -3.67
N PHE A 253 2.01 3.84 -3.47
CA PHE A 253 2.42 5.20 -3.81
C PHE A 253 3.55 5.72 -2.89
N ASN A 254 3.47 5.47 -1.59
CA ASN A 254 4.52 5.84 -0.64
C ASN A 254 5.85 5.10 -0.95
N GLN A 255 5.77 3.82 -1.36
CA GLN A 255 6.95 3.07 -1.79
C GLN A 255 7.56 3.69 -3.04
N PHE A 256 6.74 3.98 -4.04
CA PHE A 256 7.18 4.66 -5.27
C PHE A 256 7.86 6.01 -4.96
N GLU A 257 7.28 6.84 -4.09
CA GLU A 257 7.90 8.11 -3.67
C GLU A 257 9.26 7.89 -3.00
N SER A 258 9.34 6.87 -2.13
CA SER A 258 10.60 6.51 -1.46
C SER A 258 11.66 6.06 -2.46
N ASP A 259 11.30 5.24 -3.43
CA ASP A 259 12.22 4.71 -4.45
C ASP A 259 12.76 5.84 -5.33
N ILE A 260 11.87 6.73 -5.82
CA ILE A 260 12.27 7.89 -6.65
C ILE A 260 13.19 8.85 -5.86
N THR A 261 12.84 9.12 -4.61
CA THR A 261 13.65 9.98 -3.73
C THR A 261 14.99 9.33 -3.41
N GLY A 262 15.01 8.02 -3.20
CA GLY A 262 16.22 7.23 -2.99
C GLY A 262 17.19 7.27 -4.18
N MET A 263 16.68 7.45 -5.41
CA MET A 263 17.48 7.69 -6.62
C MET A 263 17.96 9.15 -6.75
N GLY A 264 17.64 10.02 -5.79
CA GLY A 264 18.01 11.44 -5.83
C GLY A 264 17.12 12.28 -6.75
N LEU A 265 15.98 11.75 -7.21
CA LEU A 265 15.05 12.43 -8.10
C LEU A 265 13.86 13.02 -7.31
N LYS A 266 13.25 14.06 -7.86
CA LYS A 266 11.98 14.59 -7.35
C LYS A 266 10.82 13.86 -8.02
N VAL A 267 9.84 13.44 -7.22
CA VAL A 267 8.65 12.71 -7.69
C VAL A 267 7.89 13.50 -8.76
N GLU A 268 7.72 14.81 -8.56
CA GLU A 268 7.03 15.67 -9.52
C GLU A 268 7.72 15.72 -10.89
N ASP A 269 9.05 15.78 -10.92
CA ASP A 269 9.81 15.84 -12.17
C ASP A 269 9.79 14.49 -12.89
N TYR A 270 9.85 13.39 -12.13
CA TYR A 270 9.70 12.03 -12.66
C TYR A 270 8.31 11.84 -13.27
N LEU A 271 7.24 12.23 -12.58
CA LEU A 271 5.86 12.15 -13.07
C LEU A 271 5.66 12.95 -14.37
N LYS A 272 6.23 14.17 -14.44
CA LYS A 272 6.22 14.96 -15.68
C LYS A 272 6.93 14.25 -16.83
N HIS A 273 8.08 13.62 -16.55
CA HIS A 273 8.84 12.89 -17.56
C HIS A 273 8.04 11.71 -18.15
N ILE A 274 7.38 10.93 -17.30
CA ILE A 274 6.53 9.80 -17.73
C ILE A 274 5.13 10.25 -18.19
N LYS A 275 4.81 11.55 -18.14
CA LYS A 275 3.52 12.16 -18.52
C LYS A 275 2.31 11.52 -17.82
N LYS A 276 2.44 11.28 -16.52
CA LYS A 276 1.37 10.73 -15.66
C LYS A 276 1.14 11.60 -14.44
N THR A 277 -0.11 11.63 -13.98
CA THR A 277 -0.48 12.20 -12.70
C THR A 277 -0.49 11.11 -11.59
N PRO A 278 -0.48 11.48 -10.30
CA PRO A 278 -0.69 10.51 -9.21
C PRO A 278 -1.99 9.71 -9.37
N GLU A 279 -3.06 10.33 -9.86
CA GLU A 279 -4.36 9.71 -10.12
C GLU A 279 -4.28 8.69 -11.26
N ASP A 280 -3.50 8.96 -12.31
CA ASP A 280 -3.29 8.01 -13.41
C ASP A 280 -2.53 6.77 -12.91
N LEU A 281 -1.49 6.96 -12.09
CA LEU A 281 -0.77 5.84 -11.47
C LEU A 281 -1.68 5.00 -10.58
N ARG A 282 -2.54 5.63 -9.77
CA ARG A 282 -3.50 4.91 -8.93
C ARG A 282 -4.47 4.07 -9.76
N LYS A 283 -4.94 4.58 -10.90
CA LYS A 283 -5.81 3.82 -11.81
C LYS A 283 -5.07 2.64 -12.42
N ASP A 284 -3.84 2.86 -12.87
CA ASP A 284 -3.03 1.79 -13.47
C ASP A 284 -2.70 0.68 -12.46
N TRP A 285 -2.48 1.04 -11.21
CA TRP A 285 -2.12 0.11 -10.14
C TRP A 285 -3.32 -0.57 -9.46
N LEU A 286 -4.54 -0.12 -9.75
CA LEU A 286 -5.75 -0.65 -9.10
C LEU A 286 -5.85 -2.20 -9.15
N PRO A 287 -5.64 -2.87 -10.31
CA PRO A 287 -5.69 -4.33 -10.37
C PRO A 287 -4.63 -5.02 -9.50
N ASP A 288 -3.43 -4.43 -9.43
CA ASP A 288 -2.33 -4.97 -8.62
C ASP A 288 -2.57 -4.73 -7.13
N ALA A 289 -3.10 -3.57 -6.76
CA ALA A 289 -3.51 -3.26 -5.40
C ALA A 289 -4.59 -4.23 -4.89
N GLU A 290 -5.60 -4.52 -5.72
CA GLU A 290 -6.62 -5.53 -5.38
C GLU A 290 -6.02 -6.91 -5.16
N LYS A 291 -5.09 -7.36 -6.02
CA LYS A 291 -4.40 -8.64 -5.88
C LYS A 291 -3.57 -8.70 -4.60
N ARG A 292 -2.78 -7.65 -4.33
CA ARG A 292 -1.95 -7.56 -3.12
C ARG A 292 -2.78 -7.55 -1.85
N ALA A 293 -3.85 -6.76 -1.83
CA ALA A 293 -4.77 -6.69 -0.70
C ALA A 293 -5.45 -8.04 -0.43
N LYS A 294 -5.94 -8.74 -1.48
CA LYS A 294 -6.47 -10.10 -1.37
C LYS A 294 -5.44 -11.06 -0.80
N LEU A 295 -4.23 -11.05 -1.35
CA LEU A 295 -3.15 -11.93 -0.90
C LEU A 295 -2.82 -11.72 0.57
N ASN A 296 -2.70 -10.48 1.03
CA ASN A 296 -2.44 -10.15 2.43
C ASN A 296 -3.51 -10.71 3.36
N LEU A 297 -4.80 -10.61 2.98
CA LEU A 297 -5.90 -11.18 3.77
C LEU A 297 -5.87 -12.71 3.79
N ILE A 298 -5.59 -13.35 2.66
CA ILE A 298 -5.46 -14.81 2.55
C ILE A 298 -4.33 -15.32 3.42
N LEU A 299 -3.13 -14.75 3.29
CA LEU A 299 -1.96 -15.16 4.06
C LEU A 299 -2.14 -14.88 5.56
N GLY A 300 -2.74 -13.73 5.93
CA GLY A 300 -3.10 -13.43 7.31
C GLY A 300 -4.12 -14.40 7.89
N LYS A 301 -5.07 -14.90 7.08
CA LYS A 301 -6.03 -15.92 7.51
C LYS A 301 -5.35 -17.28 7.69
N ILE A 302 -4.46 -17.68 6.75
CA ILE A 302 -3.66 -18.91 6.87
C ILE A 302 -2.78 -18.85 8.12
N ALA A 303 -2.14 -17.71 8.41
CA ALA A 303 -1.34 -17.52 9.62
C ALA A 303 -2.15 -17.84 10.89
N LYS A 304 -3.38 -17.36 10.96
CA LYS A 304 -4.28 -17.61 12.09
C LYS A 304 -4.69 -19.09 12.19
N GLU A 305 -5.05 -19.74 11.06
CA GLU A 305 -5.46 -21.16 11.04
C GLU A 305 -4.32 -22.10 11.40
N GLU A 306 -3.11 -21.83 10.91
CA GLU A 306 -1.91 -22.66 11.18
C GLU A 306 -1.15 -22.21 12.45
N ASN A 307 -1.62 -21.18 13.16
CA ASN A 307 -0.97 -20.60 14.34
C ASN A 307 0.49 -20.17 14.08
N ILE A 308 0.74 -19.63 12.90
CA ILE A 308 2.06 -19.12 12.50
C ILE A 308 2.21 -17.67 12.98
N THR A 309 3.29 -17.41 13.73
CA THR A 309 3.65 -16.08 14.23
C THR A 309 5.11 -15.78 13.93
N ALA A 310 5.44 -14.50 13.84
CA ALA A 310 6.82 -14.05 13.72
C ALA A 310 7.65 -14.46 14.93
N ASP A 311 8.95 -14.66 14.72
CA ASP A 311 9.89 -14.88 15.79
C ASP A 311 10.17 -13.56 16.54
N LYS A 312 10.04 -13.56 17.87
CA LYS A 312 10.18 -12.34 18.67
C LYS A 312 11.57 -11.71 18.54
N ASP A 313 12.61 -12.53 18.56
CA ASP A 313 13.98 -12.04 18.46
C ASP A 313 14.23 -11.43 17.07
N ALA A 314 13.71 -12.05 16.01
CA ALA A 314 13.79 -11.52 14.66
C ALA A 314 13.02 -10.19 14.52
N VAL A 315 11.85 -10.08 15.15
CA VAL A 315 11.07 -8.84 15.20
C VAL A 315 11.86 -7.72 15.89
N GLU A 316 12.42 -8.00 17.07
CA GLU A 316 13.19 -6.99 17.81
C GLU A 316 14.40 -6.47 17.04
N VAL A 317 15.12 -7.37 16.36
CA VAL A 317 16.29 -7.00 15.53
C VAL A 317 15.84 -6.10 14.37
N GLU A 318 14.79 -6.48 13.66
CA GLU A 318 14.34 -5.73 12.48
C GLU A 318 13.72 -4.38 12.86
N VAL A 319 12.94 -4.34 13.96
CA VAL A 319 12.39 -3.08 14.50
C VAL A 319 13.53 -2.11 14.85
N LYS A 320 14.59 -2.59 15.51
CA LYS A 320 15.76 -1.77 15.84
C LYS A 320 16.44 -1.22 14.58
N ASN A 321 16.66 -2.06 13.57
CA ASN A 321 17.26 -1.66 12.29
C ASN A 321 16.45 -0.55 11.60
N LEU A 322 15.11 -0.69 11.58
CA LEU A 322 14.23 0.29 10.96
C LEU A 322 14.19 1.62 11.73
N ILE A 323 14.15 1.58 13.07
CA ILE A 323 14.19 2.80 13.90
C ILE A 323 15.52 3.53 13.73
N GLU A 324 16.65 2.82 13.65
CA GLU A 324 17.96 3.45 13.41
C GLU A 324 18.04 4.12 12.03
N ARG A 325 17.38 3.54 11.03
CA ARG A 325 17.37 4.04 9.65
C ARG A 325 16.39 5.20 9.44
N PHE A 326 15.23 5.18 10.11
CA PHE A 326 14.16 6.16 9.96
C PHE A 326 13.89 6.88 11.28
N LYS A 327 14.30 8.15 11.39
CA LYS A 327 14.32 8.91 12.67
C LYS A 327 12.95 9.36 13.19
N ASP A 328 11.92 9.48 12.35
CA ASP A 328 10.62 10.08 12.69
C ASP A 328 9.45 9.09 12.58
N VAL A 329 9.63 7.86 13.05
CA VAL A 329 8.61 6.83 12.93
C VAL A 329 8.09 6.38 14.29
N ASP A 330 6.79 6.09 14.35
CA ASP A 330 6.13 5.56 15.54
C ASP A 330 6.60 4.11 15.79
N PRO A 331 7.29 3.83 16.92
CA PRO A 331 7.82 2.50 17.22
C PRO A 331 6.73 1.41 17.27
N ILE A 332 5.52 1.75 17.74
CA ILE A 332 4.39 0.80 17.84
C ILE A 332 3.95 0.38 16.43
N ARG A 333 3.85 1.34 15.51
CA ARG A 333 3.49 1.06 14.13
C ARG A 333 4.54 0.23 13.40
N ILE A 334 5.83 0.54 13.63
CA ILE A 334 6.92 -0.27 13.07
C ILE A 334 6.86 -1.69 13.60
N GLN A 335 6.69 -1.87 14.90
CA GLN A 335 6.60 -3.22 15.48
C GLN A 335 5.47 -4.03 14.85
N ALA A 336 4.27 -3.47 14.76
CA ALA A 336 3.12 -4.13 14.13
C ALA A 336 3.38 -4.46 12.66
N TYR A 337 4.03 -3.55 11.92
CA TYR A 337 4.40 -3.77 10.53
C TYR A 337 5.41 -4.92 10.37
N VAL A 338 6.47 -4.93 11.18
CA VAL A 338 7.51 -5.97 11.15
C VAL A 338 6.94 -7.33 11.56
N GLU A 339 6.15 -7.40 12.64
CA GLU A 339 5.47 -8.62 13.06
C GLU A 339 4.61 -9.19 11.93
N HIS A 340 3.81 -8.33 11.29
CA HIS A 340 2.98 -8.75 10.16
C HIS A 340 3.83 -9.25 8.99
N SER A 341 4.82 -8.49 8.57
CA SER A 341 5.70 -8.83 7.43
C SER A 341 6.42 -10.16 7.63
N LEU A 342 7.04 -10.36 8.80
CA LEU A 342 7.74 -11.59 9.11
C LEU A 342 6.78 -12.78 9.28
N THR A 343 5.57 -12.55 9.78
CA THR A 343 4.53 -13.60 9.84
C THR A 343 4.12 -14.04 8.44
N ILE A 344 3.88 -13.09 7.52
CA ILE A 344 3.53 -13.40 6.13
C ILE A 344 4.65 -14.19 5.43
N GLU A 345 5.91 -13.79 5.61
CA GLU A 345 7.05 -14.54 5.03
C GLU A 345 7.12 -15.98 5.59
N LYS A 346 6.89 -16.19 6.88
CA LYS A 346 6.80 -17.54 7.46
C LYS A 346 5.66 -18.37 6.89
N VAL A 347 4.50 -17.74 6.60
CA VAL A 347 3.39 -18.44 5.93
C VAL A 347 3.78 -18.87 4.53
N ILE A 348 4.46 -18.00 3.77
CA ILE A 348 4.94 -18.34 2.44
C ILE A 348 5.92 -19.52 2.52
N GLN A 349 6.89 -19.49 3.44
CA GLN A 349 7.85 -20.58 3.66
C GLN A 349 7.13 -21.87 4.06
N PHE A 350 6.11 -21.80 4.93
CA PHE A 350 5.28 -22.94 5.29
C PHE A 350 4.58 -23.53 4.06
N LEU A 351 4.04 -22.72 3.19
CA LEU A 351 3.38 -23.16 1.95
C LEU A 351 4.39 -23.77 0.96
N GLU A 352 5.56 -23.17 0.79
CA GLU A 352 6.63 -23.70 -0.06
C GLU A 352 7.17 -25.04 0.42
N ALA A 353 7.12 -25.30 1.71
CA ALA A 353 7.56 -26.57 2.33
C ALA A 353 6.55 -27.71 2.13
N GLN A 354 5.33 -27.49 1.64
CA GLN A 354 4.34 -28.52 1.36
C GLN A 354 4.78 -29.39 0.18
N LYS A 355 5.01 -30.69 0.45
CA LYS A 355 5.49 -31.68 -0.53
C LYS A 355 4.42 -32.69 -0.89
#